data_ee59c74442e2bf803c7244d40a011a8e
#
_entry.id   ee59c74442e2bf803c7244d40a011a8e
#
_cell.length_a   1.000
_cell.length_b   1.000
_cell.length_c   1.000
_cell.angle_alpha   90.00
_cell.angle_beta   90.00
_cell.angle_gamma   90.00
#
_symmetry.space_group_name_H-M   'P 1'
#
loop_
_entity.id
_entity.type
_entity.pdbx_description
1 polymer ?
#
loop_
_entity_poly.entity_id
_entity_poly.type
_entity_poly.pdbx_seq_one_letter_code
_entity_poly.pdbx_strand_id
1 'polypeptide(L)'
;NDAAAAFVLMSESTAKERGLEPLAYLKAWAKAGDDPRNPPKAGNKAFKLVLKKAGLTIDQIDLFEIQEAFAAQCLYNIRSLEIPLDHYDRINVNGSGISLGHPLGATLALRVTALVHEMKKRNARYGMVGTPGAGGVACVGIFERP
;
A
#
# COMPACT_ATOMS: atom_id res chain seq x y z
N ASN A 1 -19.33 4.54 1.16
CA ASN A 1 -19.40 5.03 2.54
C ASN A 1 -18.64 6.35 2.69
N ASP A 2 -19.02 7.13 3.69
CA ASP A 2 -18.39 8.42 4.00
C ASP A 2 -17.16 8.19 4.88
N ALA A 3 -16.04 8.78 4.48
CA ALA A 3 -14.84 8.79 5.29
C ALA A 3 -13.87 9.88 4.82
N ALA A 4 -12.95 10.26 5.71
CA ALA A 4 -11.88 11.18 5.41
C ALA A 4 -10.58 10.73 6.08
N ALA A 5 -9.45 11.06 5.48
CA ALA A 5 -8.13 10.89 6.08
C ALA A 5 -7.25 12.08 5.70
N ALA A 6 -6.32 12.41 6.58
CA ALA A 6 -5.34 13.45 6.35
C ALA A 6 -3.98 13.02 6.90
N PHE A 7 -2.93 13.41 6.20
CA PHE A 7 -1.55 13.29 6.69
C PHE A 7 -0.72 14.43 6.10
N VAL A 8 0.36 14.76 6.77
CA VAL A 8 1.27 15.83 6.34
C VAL A 8 2.45 15.19 5.61
N LEU A 9 2.75 15.72 4.42
CA LEU A 9 3.94 15.37 3.65
C LEU A 9 4.91 16.55 3.64
N MET A 10 6.17 16.26 3.80
CA MET A 10 7.24 17.25 3.66
C MET A 10 8.55 16.58 3.23
N SER A 11 9.53 17.37 2.83
CA SER A 11 10.87 16.85 2.60
C SER A 11 11.54 16.43 3.91
N GLU A 12 12.47 15.48 3.84
CA GLU A 12 13.26 15.06 5.00
C GLU A 12 14.02 16.25 5.61
N SER A 13 14.57 17.13 4.78
CA SER A 13 15.25 18.35 5.23
C SER A 13 14.32 19.24 6.07
N THR A 14 13.10 19.47 5.59
CA THR A 14 12.10 20.28 6.30
C THR A 14 11.67 19.63 7.62
N ALA A 15 11.50 18.30 7.65
CA ALA A 15 11.19 17.60 8.89
C ALA A 15 12.31 17.79 9.92
N LYS A 16 13.55 17.62 9.49
CA LYS A 16 14.74 17.80 10.34
C LYS A 16 14.88 19.24 10.85
N GLU A 17 14.71 20.23 9.99
CA GLU A 17 14.74 21.65 10.36
C GLU A 17 13.68 22.02 11.40
N ARG A 18 12.51 21.34 11.36
CA ARG A 18 11.40 21.55 12.27
C ARG A 18 11.44 20.66 13.53
N GLY A 19 12.45 19.79 13.66
CA GLY A 19 12.54 18.85 14.77
C GLY A 19 11.41 17.81 14.80
N LEU A 20 10.87 17.46 13.61
CA LEU A 20 9.78 16.50 13.49
C LEU A 20 10.33 15.12 13.14
N GLU A 21 9.84 14.10 13.86
CA GLU A 21 10.14 12.70 13.54
C GLU A 21 9.12 12.19 12.52
N PRO A 22 9.55 11.75 11.32
CA PRO A 22 8.63 11.16 10.35
C PRO A 22 8.13 9.79 10.84
N LEU A 23 6.85 9.49 10.57
CA LEU A 23 6.30 8.15 10.81
C LEU A 23 6.88 7.12 9.83
N ALA A 24 7.08 7.54 8.59
CA ALA A 24 7.71 6.76 7.54
C ALA A 24 8.20 7.66 6.40
N TYR A 25 9.13 7.16 5.62
CA TYR A 25 9.56 7.74 4.34
C TYR A 25 8.85 7.05 3.18
N LEU A 26 8.38 7.80 2.19
CA LEU A 26 7.94 7.22 0.92
C LEU A 26 9.19 6.84 0.12
N LYS A 27 9.56 5.56 0.18
CA LYS A 27 10.77 5.02 -0.47
C LYS A 27 10.63 4.97 -1.99
N ALA A 28 9.49 4.50 -2.47
CA ALA A 28 9.19 4.43 -3.90
C ALA A 28 7.67 4.42 -4.13
N TRP A 29 7.27 4.83 -5.32
CA TRP A 29 5.89 4.70 -5.77
C TRP A 29 5.83 4.38 -7.27
N ALA A 30 4.74 3.73 -7.69
CA ALA A 30 4.49 3.39 -9.07
C ALA A 30 3.01 3.50 -9.42
N LYS A 31 2.76 3.84 -10.67
CA LYS A 31 1.45 3.70 -11.31
C LYS A 31 1.59 2.73 -12.49
N ALA A 32 0.53 1.99 -12.75
CA ALA A 32 0.45 1.15 -13.94
C ALA A 32 -0.96 1.18 -14.52
N GLY A 33 -1.05 0.85 -15.79
CA GLY A 33 -2.29 0.65 -16.51
C GLY A 33 -2.33 -0.73 -17.15
N ASP A 34 -3.54 -1.25 -17.34
CA ASP A 34 -3.82 -2.48 -18.08
C ASP A 34 -5.22 -2.40 -18.72
N ASP A 35 -5.65 -3.44 -19.40
CA ASP A 35 -6.98 -3.56 -19.97
C ASP A 35 -8.06 -3.27 -18.90
N PRO A 36 -8.94 -2.27 -19.12
CA PRO A 36 -9.99 -1.92 -18.16
C PRO A 36 -10.93 -3.06 -17.79
N ARG A 37 -11.02 -4.08 -18.66
CA ARG A 37 -11.82 -5.31 -18.40
C ARG A 37 -11.17 -6.23 -17.37
N ASN A 38 -9.89 -6.01 -17.04
CA ASN A 38 -9.12 -6.79 -16.08
C ASN A 38 -8.37 -5.89 -15.08
N PRO A 39 -9.08 -5.10 -14.24
CA PRO A 39 -8.47 -4.13 -13.35
C PRO A 39 -7.38 -4.71 -12.42
N PRO A 40 -7.51 -5.96 -11.91
CA PRO A 40 -6.48 -6.54 -11.03
C PRO A 40 -5.10 -6.66 -11.66
N LYS A 41 -5.00 -6.78 -12.98
CA LYS A 41 -3.70 -6.86 -13.69
C LYS A 41 -2.89 -5.56 -13.57
N ALA A 42 -3.54 -4.41 -13.60
CA ALA A 42 -2.88 -3.13 -13.37
C ALA A 42 -2.25 -3.08 -11.98
N GLY A 43 -2.94 -3.61 -10.97
CA GLY A 43 -2.41 -3.77 -9.61
C GLY A 43 -1.10 -4.54 -9.60
N ASN A 44 -1.08 -5.73 -10.16
CA ASN A 44 0.13 -6.56 -10.20
C ASN A 44 1.31 -5.90 -10.93
N LYS A 45 1.03 -5.22 -12.03
CA LYS A 45 2.07 -4.44 -12.72
C LYS A 45 2.65 -3.35 -11.82
N ALA A 46 1.78 -2.60 -11.13
CA ALA A 46 2.20 -1.52 -10.25
C ALA A 46 3.01 -2.05 -9.05
N PHE A 47 2.58 -3.15 -8.42
CA PHE A 47 3.29 -3.81 -7.32
C PHE A 47 4.70 -4.28 -7.74
N LYS A 48 4.81 -4.98 -8.87
CA LYS A 48 6.12 -5.42 -9.39
C LYS A 48 7.03 -4.24 -9.76
N LEU A 49 6.45 -3.19 -10.33
CA LEU A 49 7.19 -2.00 -10.71
C LEU A 49 7.72 -1.22 -9.50
N VAL A 50 6.94 -1.09 -8.44
CA VAL A 50 7.38 -0.38 -7.23
C VAL A 50 8.48 -1.14 -6.50
N LEU A 51 8.40 -2.48 -6.41
CA LEU A 51 9.47 -3.33 -5.87
C LEU A 51 10.78 -3.12 -6.64
N LYS A 52 10.72 -3.16 -7.97
CA LYS A 52 11.89 -2.88 -8.82
C LYS A 52 12.46 -1.49 -8.57
N LYS A 53 11.63 -0.46 -8.45
CA LYS A 53 12.06 0.92 -8.16
C LYS A 53 12.69 1.06 -6.77
N ALA A 54 12.16 0.35 -5.79
CA ALA A 54 12.69 0.35 -4.43
C ALA A 54 13.96 -0.47 -4.26
N GLY A 55 14.28 -1.35 -5.21
CA GLY A 55 15.36 -2.33 -5.10
C GLY A 55 15.07 -3.41 -4.05
N LEU A 56 13.79 -3.77 -3.88
CA LEU A 56 13.32 -4.72 -2.88
C LEU A 56 12.68 -5.95 -3.54
N THR A 57 12.70 -7.06 -2.81
CA THR A 57 11.91 -8.27 -3.10
C THR A 57 10.63 -8.29 -2.28
N ILE A 58 9.69 -9.17 -2.64
CA ILE A 58 8.42 -9.30 -1.92
C ILE A 58 8.62 -9.77 -0.48
N ASP A 59 9.60 -10.64 -0.22
CA ASP A 59 9.89 -11.20 1.10
C ASP A 59 10.44 -10.15 2.09
N GLN A 60 10.96 -9.05 1.58
CA GLN A 60 11.46 -7.93 2.39
C GLN A 60 10.36 -7.00 2.87
N ILE A 61 9.12 -7.19 2.40
CA ILE A 61 7.99 -6.37 2.82
C ILE A 61 7.36 -6.99 4.08
N ASP A 62 7.35 -6.23 5.15
CA ASP A 62 6.84 -6.68 6.45
C ASP A 62 5.31 -6.58 6.54
N LEU A 63 4.71 -5.56 5.92
CA LEU A 63 3.27 -5.31 5.98
C LEU A 63 2.71 -4.92 4.61
N PHE A 64 1.53 -5.44 4.32
CA PHE A 64 0.81 -5.16 3.08
C PHE A 64 -0.57 -4.58 3.38
N GLU A 65 -0.90 -3.46 2.75
CA GLU A 65 -2.24 -2.89 2.68
C GLU A 65 -2.73 -2.97 1.22
N ILE A 66 -3.44 -4.02 0.89
CA ILE A 66 -4.02 -4.25 -0.43
C ILE A 66 -5.50 -3.90 -0.37
N GLN A 67 -5.92 -2.87 -1.10
CA GLN A 67 -7.32 -2.51 -1.13
C GLN A 67 -8.19 -3.66 -1.66
N GLU A 68 -9.18 -4.03 -0.89
CA GLU A 68 -10.16 -5.09 -1.18
C GLU A 68 -11.40 -4.48 -1.82
N ALA A 69 -11.30 -4.05 -3.09
CA ALA A 69 -12.50 -3.65 -3.82
C ALA A 69 -13.43 -4.85 -4.02
N PHE A 70 -12.84 -6.03 -4.23
CA PHE A 70 -13.50 -7.33 -4.31
C PHE A 70 -12.58 -8.41 -3.73
N ALA A 71 -13.14 -9.40 -3.03
CA ALA A 71 -12.36 -10.52 -2.48
C ALA A 71 -11.56 -11.26 -3.58
N ALA A 72 -12.18 -11.54 -4.72
CA ALA A 72 -11.53 -12.20 -5.84
C ALA A 72 -10.35 -11.39 -6.40
N GLN A 73 -10.46 -10.07 -6.48
CA GLN A 73 -9.39 -9.18 -6.91
C GLN A 73 -8.23 -9.21 -5.92
N CYS A 74 -8.51 -9.14 -4.63
CA CYS A 74 -7.48 -9.18 -3.58
C CYS A 74 -6.72 -10.52 -3.62
N LEU A 75 -7.42 -11.64 -3.66
CA LEU A 75 -6.82 -12.96 -3.80
C LEU A 75 -5.99 -13.12 -5.08
N TYR A 76 -6.47 -12.57 -6.19
CA TYR A 76 -5.70 -12.57 -7.44
C TYR A 76 -4.37 -11.80 -7.28
N ASN A 77 -4.41 -10.61 -6.66
CA ASN A 77 -3.20 -9.81 -6.44
C ASN A 77 -2.22 -10.53 -5.51
N ILE A 78 -2.68 -11.09 -4.39
CA ILE A 78 -1.85 -11.84 -3.44
C ILE A 78 -1.16 -13.03 -4.13
N ARG A 79 -1.92 -13.85 -4.85
CA ARG A 79 -1.40 -15.03 -5.56
C ARG A 79 -0.42 -14.67 -6.69
N SER A 80 -0.75 -13.64 -7.48
CA SER A 80 0.09 -13.22 -8.61
C SER A 80 1.36 -12.49 -8.19
N LEU A 81 1.41 -12.01 -6.95
CA LEU A 81 2.61 -11.45 -6.32
C LEU A 81 3.45 -12.55 -5.65
N GLU A 82 2.93 -13.77 -5.61
CA GLU A 82 3.58 -14.92 -4.98
C GLU A 82 3.93 -14.64 -3.51
N ILE A 83 3.03 -13.89 -2.82
CA ILE A 83 3.22 -13.63 -1.39
C ILE A 83 3.17 -14.98 -0.66
N PRO A 84 4.21 -15.34 0.10
CA PRO A 84 4.25 -16.62 0.80
C PRO A 84 3.06 -16.82 1.73
N LEU A 85 2.57 -18.06 1.86
CA LEU A 85 1.38 -18.38 2.67
C LEU A 85 1.56 -18.06 4.15
N ASP A 86 2.76 -18.16 4.65
CA ASP A 86 3.14 -17.78 6.02
C ASP A 86 3.20 -16.26 6.24
N HIS A 87 3.08 -15.47 5.16
CA HIS A 87 2.99 -14.00 5.23
C HIS A 87 1.55 -13.46 5.21
N TYR A 88 0.53 -14.31 5.20
CA TYR A 88 -0.86 -13.85 5.16
C TYR A 88 -1.30 -13.09 6.42
N ASP A 89 -0.65 -13.33 7.55
CA ASP A 89 -0.80 -12.58 8.80
C ASP A 89 -0.26 -11.14 8.75
N ARG A 90 0.44 -10.79 7.65
CA ARG A 90 0.98 -9.44 7.38
C ARG A 90 0.12 -8.64 6.40
N ILE A 91 -0.96 -9.22 5.89
CA ILE A 91 -1.82 -8.59 4.87
C ILE A 91 -3.07 -8.03 5.52
N ASN A 92 -3.35 -6.72 5.31
CA ASN A 92 -4.57 -6.08 5.77
C ASN A 92 -4.86 -6.35 7.26
N VAL A 93 -3.84 -6.26 8.08
CA VAL A 93 -3.82 -6.71 9.48
C VAL A 93 -4.87 -6.05 10.38
N ASN A 94 -5.37 -4.88 9.98
CA ASN A 94 -6.43 -4.15 10.67
C ASN A 94 -7.76 -4.16 9.87
N GLY A 95 -7.87 -5.03 8.88
CA GLY A 95 -8.96 -5.02 7.92
C GLY A 95 -8.71 -4.08 6.75
N SER A 96 -9.52 -4.20 5.70
CA SER A 96 -9.42 -3.38 4.49
C SER A 96 -10.80 -3.09 3.90
N GLY A 97 -10.94 -3.05 2.58
CA GLY A 97 -12.16 -2.59 1.92
C GLY A 97 -13.42 -3.37 2.27
N ILE A 98 -13.32 -4.68 2.50
CA ILE A 98 -14.48 -5.53 2.82
C ILE A 98 -15.00 -5.24 4.23
N SER A 99 -14.12 -5.10 5.21
CA SER A 99 -14.48 -4.89 6.61
C SER A 99 -14.67 -3.42 6.99
N LEU A 100 -13.87 -2.52 6.42
CA LEU A 100 -13.81 -1.10 6.79
C LEU A 100 -14.47 -0.17 5.76
N GLY A 101 -14.82 -0.71 4.59
CA GLY A 101 -15.40 0.06 3.52
C GLY A 101 -14.38 0.62 2.53
N HIS A 102 -14.89 1.16 1.42
CA HIS A 102 -14.12 1.69 0.31
C HIS A 102 -14.63 3.08 -0.11
N PRO A 103 -14.31 4.12 0.66
CA PRO A 103 -14.64 5.51 0.31
C PRO A 103 -13.68 6.03 -0.77
N LEU A 104 -13.94 5.70 -2.00
CA LEU A 104 -13.06 5.81 -3.20
C LEU A 104 -11.98 6.90 -3.13
N GLY A 105 -12.38 8.16 -2.94
CA GLY A 105 -11.45 9.29 -2.91
C GLY A 105 -10.54 9.33 -1.68
N ALA A 106 -10.95 8.76 -0.55
CA ALA A 106 -10.18 8.75 0.69
C ALA A 106 -9.41 7.43 0.92
N THR A 107 -9.74 6.38 0.18
CA THR A 107 -9.26 5.01 0.46
C THR A 107 -7.75 4.90 0.58
N LEU A 108 -7.01 5.40 -0.41
CA LEU A 108 -5.55 5.25 -0.37
C LEU A 108 -4.94 6.03 0.80
N ALA A 109 -5.47 7.20 1.14
CA ALA A 109 -5.02 7.97 2.29
C ALA A 109 -5.30 7.24 3.61
N LEU A 110 -6.47 6.60 3.75
CA LEU A 110 -6.80 5.76 4.91
C LEU A 110 -5.83 4.58 5.04
N ARG A 111 -5.54 3.88 3.93
CA ARG A 111 -4.62 2.74 3.94
C ARG A 111 -3.19 3.14 4.26
N VAL A 112 -2.70 4.26 3.71
CA VAL A 112 -1.38 4.81 4.08
C VAL A 112 -1.31 5.13 5.56
N THR A 113 -2.33 5.83 6.09
CA THR A 113 -2.38 6.18 7.51
C THR A 113 -2.37 4.93 8.39
N ALA A 114 -3.22 3.93 8.08
CA ALA A 114 -3.25 2.66 8.80
C ALA A 114 -1.89 1.95 8.76
N LEU A 115 -1.30 1.86 7.57
CA LEU A 115 -0.01 1.21 7.34
C LEU A 115 1.11 1.82 8.19
N VAL A 116 1.31 3.15 8.13
CA VAL A 116 2.43 3.79 8.82
C VAL A 116 2.32 3.71 10.34
N HIS A 117 1.11 3.75 10.87
CA HIS A 117 0.88 3.55 12.31
C HIS A 117 1.13 2.08 12.72
N GLU A 118 0.70 1.12 11.91
CA GLU A 118 0.93 -0.29 12.19
C GLU A 118 2.42 -0.66 12.04
N MET A 119 3.13 -0.07 11.06
CA MET A 119 4.58 -0.20 10.94
C MET A 119 5.29 0.25 12.23
N LYS A 120 4.89 1.39 12.79
CA LYS A 120 5.43 1.87 14.06
C LYS A 120 5.14 0.90 15.21
N LYS A 121 3.90 0.43 15.33
CA LYS A 121 3.44 -0.46 16.39
C LYS A 121 4.17 -1.82 16.38
N ARG A 122 4.37 -2.41 15.19
CA ARG A 122 5.01 -3.71 15.02
C ARG A 122 6.52 -3.65 14.84
N ASN A 123 7.10 -2.46 14.85
CA ASN A 123 8.52 -2.26 14.53
C ASN A 123 8.88 -2.77 13.12
N ALA A 124 7.92 -2.74 12.19
CA ALA A 124 8.10 -3.14 10.82
C ALA A 124 8.94 -2.12 10.05
N ARG A 125 9.85 -2.58 9.20
CA ARG A 125 10.73 -1.71 8.42
C ARG A 125 10.09 -1.26 7.12
N TYR A 126 9.54 -2.19 6.34
CA TYR A 126 8.93 -1.90 5.05
C TYR A 126 7.45 -2.23 5.03
N GLY A 127 6.67 -1.28 4.58
CA GLY A 127 5.24 -1.45 4.32
C GLY A 127 4.90 -1.12 2.87
N MET A 128 3.99 -1.88 2.27
CA MET A 128 3.52 -1.65 0.92
C MET A 128 2.02 -1.42 0.92
N VAL A 129 1.58 -0.38 0.26
CA VAL A 129 0.16 -0.08 0.09
C VAL A 129 -0.19 0.06 -1.37
N GLY A 130 -1.30 -0.52 -1.78
CA GLY A 130 -1.73 -0.41 -3.16
C GLY A 130 -3.23 -0.59 -3.38
N THR A 131 -3.71 0.09 -4.41
CA THR A 131 -5.08 -0.04 -4.88
C THR A 131 -5.11 -0.24 -6.39
N PRO A 132 -5.61 -1.37 -6.89
CA PRO A 132 -6.12 -1.44 -8.24
C PRO A 132 -7.42 -0.64 -8.32
N GLY A 133 -7.56 0.12 -9.37
CA GLY A 133 -8.71 1.01 -9.58
C GLY A 133 -9.53 0.63 -10.80
N ALA A 134 -10.77 1.10 -10.84
CA ALA A 134 -11.63 1.04 -12.01
C ALA A 134 -10.93 1.69 -13.21
N GLY A 135 -11.25 1.22 -14.43
CA GLY A 135 -10.60 1.72 -15.65
C GLY A 135 -9.22 1.13 -15.93
N GLY A 136 -8.82 0.08 -15.21
CA GLY A 136 -7.55 -0.62 -15.43
C GLY A 136 -6.33 0.17 -14.99
N VAL A 137 -6.44 0.99 -13.95
CA VAL A 137 -5.33 1.74 -13.36
C VAL A 137 -4.98 1.23 -11.97
N ALA A 138 -3.77 1.48 -11.51
CA ALA A 138 -3.35 1.16 -10.15
C ALA A 138 -2.28 2.13 -9.67
N CYS A 139 -2.25 2.37 -8.36
CA CYS A 139 -1.20 3.11 -7.69
C CYS A 139 -0.71 2.32 -6.47
N VAL A 140 0.61 2.26 -6.30
CA VAL A 140 1.25 1.52 -5.21
C VAL A 140 2.41 2.33 -4.66
N GLY A 141 2.57 2.33 -3.34
CA GLY A 141 3.70 2.94 -2.64
C GLY A 141 4.38 1.96 -1.68
N ILE A 142 5.69 2.10 -1.52
CA ILE A 142 6.47 1.43 -0.48
C ILE A 142 6.95 2.50 0.50
N PHE A 143 6.72 2.25 1.77
CA PHE A 143 7.13 3.09 2.88
C PHE A 143 8.23 2.39 3.67
N GLU A 144 9.21 3.16 4.10
CA GLU A 144 10.29 2.71 4.98
C GLU A 144 10.20 3.47 6.30
N ARG A 145 10.22 2.76 7.41
CA ARG A 145 10.28 3.38 8.74
C ARG A 145 11.69 3.94 8.98
N PRO A 146 11.82 5.08 9.68
CA PRO A 146 13.10 5.65 10.12
C PRO A 146 13.97 4.68 10.89
#